data_043b9fab8c5d0e37dcef9c55cac3fbff
#
_entry.id   043b9fab8c5d0e37dcef9c55cac3fbff
#
_cell.length_a   1.000
_cell.length_b   1.000
_cell.length_c   1.000
_cell.angle_alpha   90.00
_cell.angle_beta   90.00
_cell.angle_gamma   90.00
#
_symmetry.space_group_name_H-M   'P 1'
#
loop_
_entity.id
_entity.type
_entity.pdbx_description
1 polymer ?
#
loop_
_entity_poly.entity_id
_entity_poly.type
_entity_poly.pdbx_seq_one_letter_code
_entity_poly.pdbx_strand_id
1 'polypeptide(L)'
;LGIGAGDEVITTPFSFVASTTSIMMTGARPVFVDIDTVSLNLCPDRIEAAITPRTRAIVPVEAFGNPAGFDAVCEIAKQRGLAVVEDSCEALGSALRGRKAGAFGTLSVFGFYPNKQITTGEGGAILTDDEALADLCVSLRNQGRSVADRWLLHERLGYNFRLSDINCALGLAQLSRIDEIKAKRSQVARWYQQMLADEDRLIVPSVPDGVEMSWFVFVVRLAERFGPDVRDRLLDEMRRQKIQVSNYFPPIHLQPFIAARYGHGPGDFPVCEQVAARTVALPFHTQLSEQDVALVCGVLRGVLNTIGR
;
A
#
# COMPACT_ATOMS: atom_id res chain seq x y z
N LEU A 1 16.61 13.61 -0.72
CA LEU A 1 15.74 14.79 -0.57
C LEU A 1 16.20 15.73 0.55
N GLY A 2 17.18 15.33 1.39
CA GLY A 2 17.67 16.16 2.49
C GLY A 2 16.70 16.30 3.67
N ILE A 3 15.72 15.41 3.76
CA ILE A 3 14.69 15.42 4.83
C ILE A 3 15.23 14.73 6.09
N GLY A 4 15.05 15.36 7.25
CA GLY A 4 15.59 14.88 8.52
C GLY A 4 14.95 15.49 9.76
N ALA A 5 15.71 15.56 10.83
CA ALA A 5 15.24 16.08 12.11
C ALA A 5 14.73 17.52 11.99
N GLY A 6 13.53 17.78 12.48
CA GLY A 6 12.85 19.08 12.40
C GLY A 6 11.87 19.18 11.21
N ASP A 7 11.99 18.32 10.21
CA ASP A 7 11.07 18.28 9.08
C ASP A 7 9.85 17.41 9.38
N GLU A 8 8.78 17.66 8.62
CA GLU A 8 7.54 16.90 8.63
C GLU A 8 7.27 16.28 7.26
N VAL A 9 6.76 15.04 7.27
CA VAL A 9 6.35 14.32 6.06
C VAL A 9 4.94 13.81 6.24
N ILE A 10 4.05 14.24 5.34
CA ILE A 10 2.65 13.81 5.35
C ILE A 10 2.55 12.39 4.82
N THR A 11 1.75 11.54 5.49
CA THR A 11 1.47 10.18 5.06
C THR A 11 0.10 9.70 5.55
N THR A 12 -0.29 8.46 5.19
CA THR A 12 -1.56 7.86 5.57
C THR A 12 -1.45 7.03 6.86
N PRO A 13 -2.49 7.00 7.71
CA PRO A 13 -2.57 6.06 8.82
C PRO A 13 -3.00 4.64 8.37
N PHE A 14 -3.39 4.44 7.09
CA PHE A 14 -3.91 3.19 6.54
C PHE A 14 -2.96 2.61 5.50
N SER A 15 -1.95 1.89 5.97
CA SER A 15 -0.94 1.21 5.16
C SER A 15 -0.19 0.19 6.01
N PHE A 16 0.76 -0.51 5.40
CA PHE A 16 1.80 -1.20 6.16
C PHE A 16 2.70 -0.18 6.86
N VAL A 17 3.16 -0.53 8.07
CA VAL A 17 3.90 0.39 8.95
C VAL A 17 5.17 0.97 8.32
N ALA A 18 5.74 0.32 7.30
CA ALA A 18 6.98 0.75 6.64
C ALA A 18 6.88 2.14 6.01
N SER A 19 5.71 2.53 5.47
CA SER A 19 5.48 3.87 4.93
C SER A 19 5.73 4.97 5.98
N THR A 20 5.46 4.69 7.24
CA THR A 20 5.69 5.60 8.37
C THR A 20 7.08 5.45 8.97
N THR A 21 7.54 4.21 9.19
CA THR A 21 8.84 3.99 9.84
C THR A 21 10.01 4.43 8.98
N SER A 22 9.90 4.41 7.65
CA SER A 22 10.90 4.99 6.75
C SER A 22 11.09 6.49 6.98
N ILE A 23 10.01 7.24 7.20
CA ILE A 23 10.04 8.65 7.59
C ILE A 23 10.75 8.82 8.94
N MET A 24 10.36 8.02 9.93
CA MET A 24 10.96 8.08 11.27
C MET A 24 12.45 7.77 11.28
N MET A 25 12.93 6.87 10.39
CA MET A 25 14.34 6.52 10.25
C MET A 25 15.21 7.68 9.75
N THR A 26 14.64 8.66 9.04
CA THR A 26 15.35 9.89 8.66
C THR A 26 15.46 10.91 9.80
N GLY A 27 14.74 10.70 10.89
CA GLY A 27 14.57 11.67 11.98
C GLY A 27 13.42 12.66 11.76
N ALA A 28 12.78 12.66 10.61
CA ALA A 28 11.60 13.47 10.32
C ALA A 28 10.36 12.97 11.08
N ARG A 29 9.39 13.87 11.26
CA ARG A 29 8.12 13.58 11.89
C ARG A 29 7.08 13.14 10.85
N PRO A 30 6.47 11.95 10.95
CA PRO A 30 5.30 11.62 10.17
C PRO A 30 4.10 12.46 10.64
N VAL A 31 3.35 13.01 9.68
CA VAL A 31 2.08 13.72 9.91
C VAL A 31 1.00 12.95 9.19
N PHE A 32 0.09 12.36 9.93
CA PHE A 32 -0.97 11.57 9.32
C PHE A 32 -2.10 12.46 8.80
N VAL A 33 -2.64 12.07 7.65
CA VAL A 33 -3.87 12.61 7.08
C VAL A 33 -4.81 11.45 6.82
N ASP A 34 -6.07 11.58 7.23
CA ASP A 34 -7.06 10.52 7.12
C ASP A 34 -7.34 10.15 5.65
N ILE A 35 -7.97 9.01 5.44
CA ILE A 35 -8.19 8.42 4.12
C ILE A 35 -9.53 8.84 3.51
N ASP A 36 -9.63 8.69 2.20
CA ASP A 36 -10.90 8.70 1.47
C ASP A 36 -11.62 7.35 1.62
N THR A 37 -12.94 7.38 1.76
CA THR A 37 -13.75 6.18 2.04
C THR A 37 -13.91 5.23 0.85
N VAL A 38 -13.64 5.70 -0.36
CA VAL A 38 -13.80 4.93 -1.60
C VAL A 38 -12.47 4.36 -2.08
N SER A 39 -11.49 5.24 -2.26
CA SER A 39 -10.15 4.85 -2.71
C SER A 39 -9.33 4.17 -1.62
N LEU A 40 -9.60 4.48 -0.35
CA LEU A 40 -8.83 4.10 0.84
C LEU A 40 -7.41 4.70 0.88
N ASN A 41 -7.10 5.57 -0.05
CA ASN A 41 -5.86 6.32 -0.12
C ASN A 41 -5.95 7.60 0.73
N LEU A 42 -4.83 8.26 0.91
CA LEU A 42 -4.72 9.58 1.53
C LEU A 42 -5.75 10.54 0.91
N CYS A 43 -6.61 11.16 1.74
CA CYS A 43 -7.66 12.05 1.26
C CYS A 43 -7.08 13.40 0.80
N PRO A 44 -7.12 13.76 -0.50
CA PRO A 44 -6.52 14.99 -1.00
C PRO A 44 -7.10 16.24 -0.33
N ASP A 45 -8.41 16.29 -0.08
CA ASP A 45 -9.10 17.44 0.51
C ASP A 45 -8.63 17.78 1.94
N ARG A 46 -7.94 16.86 2.59
CA ARG A 46 -7.44 17.03 3.96
C ARG A 46 -5.94 17.36 4.03
N ILE A 47 -5.22 17.29 2.92
CA ILE A 47 -3.77 17.50 2.89
C ILE A 47 -3.41 18.94 3.25
N GLU A 48 -4.14 19.91 2.67
CA GLU A 48 -3.86 21.34 2.86
C GLU A 48 -3.83 21.75 4.35
N ALA A 49 -4.76 21.22 5.13
CA ALA A 49 -4.86 21.50 6.57
C ALA A 49 -3.69 20.92 7.39
N ALA A 50 -2.99 19.93 6.86
CA ALA A 50 -1.84 19.29 7.51
C ALA A 50 -0.49 19.92 7.13
N ILE A 51 -0.46 20.79 6.13
CA ILE A 51 0.78 21.45 5.68
C ILE A 51 1.21 22.52 6.67
N THR A 52 2.46 22.46 7.10
CA THR A 52 3.13 23.46 7.94
C THR A 52 4.41 23.98 7.25
N PRO A 53 5.06 25.02 7.77
CA PRO A 53 6.37 25.46 7.25
C PRO A 53 7.47 24.40 7.35
N ARG A 54 7.27 23.33 8.13
CA ARG A 54 8.20 22.21 8.26
C ARG A 54 7.91 21.07 7.30
N THR A 55 6.76 21.06 6.63
CA THR A 55 6.40 20.01 5.66
C THR A 55 7.37 20.05 4.47
N ARG A 56 7.95 18.90 4.11
CA ARG A 56 8.93 18.77 3.03
C ARG A 56 8.48 17.79 1.95
N ALA A 57 7.70 16.80 2.31
CA ALA A 57 7.24 15.77 1.38
C ALA A 57 5.88 15.19 1.76
N ILE A 58 5.28 14.51 0.80
CA ILE A 58 4.13 13.63 0.98
C ILE A 58 4.55 12.22 0.59
N VAL A 59 4.22 11.22 1.41
CA VAL A 59 4.35 9.79 1.11
C VAL A 59 2.94 9.20 1.00
N PRO A 60 2.29 9.34 -0.16
CA PRO A 60 1.01 8.68 -0.43
C PRO A 60 1.24 7.21 -0.72
N VAL A 61 0.24 6.37 -0.40
CA VAL A 61 0.27 4.92 -0.63
C VAL A 61 -0.89 4.54 -1.55
N GLU A 62 -0.61 3.72 -2.54
CA GLU A 62 -1.62 3.14 -3.43
C GLU A 62 -2.21 1.87 -2.82
N ALA A 63 -3.07 2.06 -1.82
CA ALA A 63 -3.64 0.97 -1.05
C ALA A 63 -4.32 -0.07 -1.95
N PHE A 64 -3.94 -1.34 -1.76
CA PHE A 64 -4.47 -2.51 -2.49
C PHE A 64 -4.28 -2.47 -4.00
N GLY A 65 -3.40 -1.59 -4.49
CA GLY A 65 -3.12 -1.44 -5.92
C GLY A 65 -3.97 -0.38 -6.62
N ASN A 66 -4.62 0.50 -5.87
CA ASN A 66 -5.51 1.54 -6.39
C ASN A 66 -4.82 2.91 -6.44
N PRO A 67 -4.50 3.47 -7.61
CA PRO A 67 -3.87 4.80 -7.74
C PRO A 67 -4.87 5.97 -7.75
N ALA A 68 -6.15 5.76 -7.43
CA ALA A 68 -7.13 6.83 -7.43
C ALA A 68 -6.75 7.97 -6.47
N GLY A 69 -6.88 9.21 -6.92
CA GLY A 69 -6.57 10.42 -6.15
C GLY A 69 -5.09 10.86 -6.20
N PHE A 70 -4.18 10.07 -6.77
CA PHE A 70 -2.75 10.43 -6.82
C PHE A 70 -2.46 11.66 -7.66
N ASP A 71 -3.20 11.89 -8.72
CA ASP A 71 -3.10 13.11 -9.53
C ASP A 71 -3.41 14.37 -8.69
N ALA A 72 -4.42 14.34 -7.84
CA ALA A 72 -4.76 15.43 -6.94
C ALA A 72 -3.69 15.65 -5.86
N VAL A 73 -3.16 14.57 -5.26
CA VAL A 73 -2.05 14.66 -4.29
C VAL A 73 -0.82 15.30 -4.92
N CYS A 74 -0.46 14.89 -6.14
CA CYS A 74 0.69 15.46 -6.86
C CYS A 74 0.49 16.93 -7.24
N GLU A 75 -0.73 17.33 -7.60
CA GLU A 75 -1.03 18.73 -7.89
C GLU A 75 -0.88 19.60 -6.64
N ILE A 76 -1.40 19.18 -5.49
CA ILE A 76 -1.21 19.86 -4.20
C ILE A 76 0.28 19.96 -3.86
N ALA A 77 1.01 18.87 -3.96
CA ALA A 77 2.45 18.83 -3.69
C ALA A 77 3.21 19.83 -4.57
N LYS A 78 2.91 19.87 -5.86
CA LYS A 78 3.50 20.80 -6.83
C LYS A 78 3.22 22.25 -6.47
N GLN A 79 1.98 22.60 -6.13
CA GLN A 79 1.58 23.96 -5.73
C GLN A 79 2.28 24.42 -4.45
N ARG A 80 2.61 23.49 -3.56
CA ARG A 80 3.27 23.76 -2.27
C ARG A 80 4.79 23.56 -2.31
N GLY A 81 5.38 23.17 -3.45
CA GLY A 81 6.79 22.89 -3.58
C GLY A 81 7.26 21.69 -2.73
N LEU A 82 6.40 20.71 -2.53
CA LEU A 82 6.67 19.50 -1.76
C LEU A 82 7.12 18.36 -2.68
N ALA A 83 8.07 17.55 -2.22
CA ALA A 83 8.40 16.31 -2.89
C ALA A 83 7.31 15.25 -2.68
N VAL A 84 7.14 14.35 -3.64
CA VAL A 84 6.27 13.17 -3.49
C VAL A 84 7.12 11.92 -3.57
N VAL A 85 7.07 11.08 -2.54
CA VAL A 85 7.64 9.73 -2.55
C VAL A 85 6.46 8.75 -2.62
N GLU A 86 6.22 8.23 -3.80
CA GLU A 86 5.08 7.36 -4.12
C GLU A 86 5.35 5.94 -3.58
N ASP A 87 4.56 5.48 -2.63
CA ASP A 87 4.60 4.10 -2.15
C ASP A 87 3.69 3.23 -3.02
N SER A 88 4.25 2.72 -4.12
CA SER A 88 3.60 1.85 -5.10
C SER A 88 3.82 0.36 -4.82
N CYS A 89 4.21 0.00 -3.58
CA CYS A 89 4.53 -1.39 -3.22
C CYS A 89 3.37 -2.37 -3.41
N GLU A 90 2.16 -1.89 -3.60
CA GLU A 90 0.95 -2.70 -3.84
C GLU A 90 0.37 -2.49 -5.25
N ALA A 91 0.97 -1.63 -6.08
CA ALA A 91 0.35 -1.15 -7.31
C ALA A 91 1.16 -1.43 -8.58
N LEU A 92 2.12 -2.36 -8.54
CA LEU A 92 2.92 -2.69 -9.72
C LEU A 92 2.03 -3.08 -10.91
N GLY A 93 2.07 -2.26 -11.96
CA GLY A 93 1.28 -2.44 -13.17
C GLY A 93 -0.12 -1.81 -13.13
N SER A 94 -0.50 -1.12 -12.06
CA SER A 94 -1.69 -0.25 -12.05
C SER A 94 -1.46 1.02 -12.87
N ALA A 95 -2.55 1.70 -13.25
CA ALA A 95 -2.48 3.02 -13.88
C ALA A 95 -3.71 3.86 -13.53
N LEU A 96 -3.54 5.19 -13.54
CA LEU A 96 -4.61 6.16 -13.45
C LEU A 96 -4.60 7.02 -14.72
N ARG A 97 -5.69 6.98 -15.50
CA ARG A 97 -5.83 7.73 -16.78
C ARG A 97 -4.65 7.51 -17.71
N GLY A 98 -4.18 6.25 -17.80
CA GLY A 98 -3.06 5.83 -18.64
C GLY A 98 -1.67 6.10 -18.07
N ARG A 99 -1.53 6.86 -16.98
CA ARG A 99 -0.26 7.06 -16.28
C ARG A 99 -0.02 5.92 -15.29
N LYS A 100 1.12 5.26 -15.40
CA LYS A 100 1.45 4.10 -14.57
C LYS A 100 1.71 4.49 -13.12
N ALA A 101 1.28 3.66 -12.19
CA ALA A 101 1.74 3.70 -10.81
C ALA A 101 3.27 3.63 -10.77
N GLY A 102 3.88 4.40 -9.89
CA GLY A 102 5.33 4.59 -9.85
C GLY A 102 5.87 5.71 -10.74
N ALA A 103 5.01 6.43 -11.46
CA ALA A 103 5.41 7.53 -12.33
C ALA A 103 4.84 8.90 -11.90
N PHE A 104 4.15 8.97 -10.76
CA PHE A 104 3.52 10.21 -10.28
C PHE A 104 4.45 11.06 -9.41
N GLY A 105 5.29 10.42 -8.62
CA GLY A 105 6.12 11.09 -7.61
C GLY A 105 7.46 11.63 -8.14
N THR A 106 8.17 12.35 -7.28
CA THR A 106 9.60 12.68 -7.44
C THR A 106 10.43 11.40 -7.41
N LEU A 107 10.04 10.48 -6.55
CA LEU A 107 10.57 9.12 -6.40
C LEU A 107 9.38 8.19 -6.19
N SER A 108 9.51 6.94 -6.63
CA SER A 108 8.57 5.88 -6.30
C SER A 108 9.27 4.63 -5.79
N VAL A 109 8.54 3.84 -5.00
CA VAL A 109 9.06 2.61 -4.39
C VAL A 109 8.16 1.44 -4.72
N PHE A 110 8.75 0.34 -5.17
CA PHE A 110 8.09 -0.96 -5.33
C PHE A 110 8.70 -1.98 -4.37
N GLY A 111 7.87 -2.82 -3.78
CA GLY A 111 8.28 -3.94 -2.94
C GLY A 111 8.09 -5.28 -3.65
N PHE A 112 9.02 -6.22 -3.44
CA PHE A 112 9.02 -7.55 -4.04
C PHE A 112 8.94 -8.67 -3.00
N TYR A 113 8.25 -8.41 -1.89
CA TYR A 113 7.94 -9.41 -0.87
C TYR A 113 7.03 -10.52 -1.45
N PRO A 114 7.02 -11.75 -0.91
CA PRO A 114 6.30 -12.90 -1.48
C PRO A 114 4.80 -12.70 -1.76
N ASN A 115 4.13 -11.82 -1.05
CA ASN A 115 2.69 -11.56 -1.27
C ASN A 115 2.39 -10.51 -2.35
N LYS A 116 3.40 -9.85 -2.92
CA LYS A 116 3.20 -8.82 -3.94
C LYS A 116 2.82 -9.42 -5.31
N GLN A 117 2.53 -8.56 -6.29
CA GLN A 117 2.18 -9.02 -7.65
C GLN A 117 3.28 -9.87 -8.27
N ILE A 118 4.53 -9.46 -8.07
CA ILE A 118 5.74 -10.25 -8.35
C ILE A 118 6.60 -10.32 -7.10
N THR A 119 7.51 -11.28 -7.04
CA THR A 119 8.38 -11.45 -5.88
C THR A 119 9.81 -11.80 -6.28
N THR A 120 10.73 -11.35 -5.45
CA THR A 120 12.14 -11.79 -5.43
C THR A 120 12.50 -12.50 -4.12
N GLY A 121 11.49 -12.92 -3.34
CA GLY A 121 11.63 -13.33 -1.94
C GLY A 121 11.68 -12.12 -1.03
N GLU A 122 12.76 -11.38 -1.06
CA GLU A 122 12.93 -10.04 -0.50
C GLU A 122 13.49 -9.13 -1.57
N GLY A 123 13.14 -7.85 -1.55
CA GLY A 123 13.64 -6.87 -2.50
C GLY A 123 12.70 -5.72 -2.75
N GLY A 124 13.17 -4.77 -3.54
CA GLY A 124 12.41 -3.60 -3.96
C GLY A 124 13.16 -2.84 -5.06
N ALA A 125 12.48 -1.86 -5.62
CA ALA A 125 13.05 -0.93 -6.58
C ALA A 125 12.63 0.49 -6.24
N ILE A 126 13.53 1.44 -6.50
CA ILE A 126 13.24 2.87 -6.48
C ILE A 126 13.30 3.35 -7.93
N LEU A 127 12.31 4.13 -8.35
CA LEU A 127 12.25 4.74 -9.67
C LEU A 127 12.25 6.26 -9.52
N THR A 128 12.95 6.92 -10.43
CA THR A 128 12.95 8.39 -10.56
C THR A 128 13.41 8.78 -11.96
N ASP A 129 12.92 9.92 -12.45
CA ASP A 129 13.40 10.55 -13.69
C ASP A 129 14.55 11.55 -13.42
N ASP A 130 14.90 11.79 -12.15
CA ASP A 130 16.01 12.65 -11.73
C ASP A 130 17.31 11.83 -11.63
N GLU A 131 18.25 12.09 -12.54
CA GLU A 131 19.53 11.37 -12.61
C GLU A 131 20.37 11.56 -11.33
N ALA A 132 20.35 12.74 -10.72
CA ALA A 132 21.10 13.00 -9.50
C ALA A 132 20.53 12.20 -8.30
N LEU A 133 19.20 12.06 -8.22
CA LEU A 133 18.55 11.20 -7.22
C LEU A 133 18.81 9.72 -7.51
N ALA A 134 18.85 9.30 -8.77
CA ALA A 134 19.19 7.93 -9.15
C ALA A 134 20.62 7.58 -8.70
N ASP A 135 21.59 8.42 -9.01
CA ASP A 135 22.99 8.28 -8.60
C ASP A 135 23.14 8.25 -7.08
N LEU A 136 22.44 9.13 -6.39
CA LEU A 136 22.43 9.14 -4.92
C LEU A 136 21.88 7.83 -4.35
N CYS A 137 20.79 7.30 -4.89
CA CYS A 137 20.23 6.01 -4.49
C CYS A 137 21.20 4.85 -4.77
N VAL A 138 21.88 4.86 -5.92
CA VAL A 138 22.92 3.86 -6.27
C VAL A 138 24.06 3.90 -5.26
N SER A 139 24.52 5.08 -4.91
CA SER A 139 25.57 5.26 -3.90
C SER A 139 25.12 4.78 -2.51
N LEU A 140 23.96 5.24 -2.06
CA LEU A 140 23.42 4.91 -0.73
C LEU A 140 23.19 3.40 -0.54
N ARG A 141 22.62 2.69 -1.54
CA ARG A 141 22.42 1.24 -1.47
C ARG A 141 23.73 0.44 -1.47
N ASN A 142 24.82 1.05 -1.90
CA ASN A 142 26.14 0.45 -2.04
C ASN A 142 27.16 1.09 -1.09
N GLN A 143 26.82 1.20 0.19
CA GLN A 143 27.72 1.67 1.26
C GLN A 143 28.25 3.10 1.08
N GLY A 144 27.54 3.94 0.31
CA GLY A 144 27.98 5.32 0.04
C GLY A 144 29.15 5.43 -0.94
N ARG A 145 29.40 4.40 -1.77
CA ARG A 145 30.45 4.43 -2.78
C ARG A 145 30.19 5.51 -3.82
N SER A 146 31.29 6.06 -4.35
CA SER A 146 31.26 6.93 -5.52
C SER A 146 30.66 6.22 -6.73
N VAL A 147 29.82 6.94 -7.50
CA VAL A 147 29.30 6.45 -8.79
C VAL A 147 30.38 6.58 -9.88
N ALA A 148 31.36 7.48 -9.69
CA ALA A 148 32.50 7.66 -10.60
C ALA A 148 33.59 6.63 -10.28
N ASP A 149 33.47 5.44 -10.81
CA ASP A 149 34.42 4.28 -10.83
C ASP A 149 35.76 4.44 -10.07
N ARG A 150 35.69 4.86 -8.81
CA ARG A 150 36.83 4.95 -7.90
C ARG A 150 36.77 3.82 -6.92
N TRP A 151 37.63 2.82 -7.09
CA TRP A 151 37.70 1.65 -6.24
C TRP A 151 37.79 2.02 -4.74
N LEU A 152 36.79 1.55 -3.95
CA LEU A 152 36.67 1.75 -2.50
C LEU A 152 36.63 3.21 -2.01
N LEU A 153 36.30 4.18 -2.87
CA LEU A 153 36.01 5.52 -2.41
C LEU A 153 34.55 5.60 -1.90
N HIS A 154 34.39 5.90 -0.63
CA HIS A 154 33.10 6.11 0.02
C HIS A 154 32.91 7.62 0.26
N GLU A 155 31.92 8.23 -0.38
CA GLU A 155 31.67 9.67 -0.33
C GLU A 155 30.68 10.06 0.76
N ARG A 156 29.93 9.09 1.26
CA ARG A 156 28.86 9.30 2.24
C ARG A 156 28.58 8.05 3.06
N LEU A 157 27.86 8.22 4.17
CA LEU A 157 27.28 7.09 4.90
C LEU A 157 26.22 6.42 4.01
N GLY A 158 26.30 5.12 3.82
CA GLY A 158 25.36 4.35 3.02
C GLY A 158 25.09 2.97 3.63
N TYR A 159 24.23 2.22 2.98
CA TYR A 159 23.75 0.91 3.42
C TYR A 159 24.22 -0.21 2.50
N ASN A 160 24.03 -1.43 2.93
CA ASN A 160 24.22 -2.61 2.09
C ASN A 160 22.86 -3.14 1.58
N PHE A 161 22.21 -2.36 0.71
CA PHE A 161 20.87 -2.66 0.17
C PHE A 161 20.93 -3.14 -1.28
N ARG A 162 22.03 -3.78 -1.67
CA ARG A 162 22.15 -4.38 -3.00
C ARG A 162 21.29 -5.63 -3.08
N LEU A 163 20.40 -5.68 -4.08
CA LEU A 163 19.69 -6.90 -4.43
C LEU A 163 20.71 -7.87 -5.08
N SER A 164 20.66 -9.15 -4.70
CA SER A 164 21.56 -10.14 -5.30
C SER A 164 21.19 -10.44 -6.74
N ASP A 165 22.16 -10.85 -7.56
CA ASP A 165 21.93 -11.21 -8.96
C ASP A 165 20.93 -12.37 -9.11
N ILE A 166 20.91 -13.32 -8.14
CA ILE A 166 19.93 -14.42 -8.11
C ILE A 166 18.51 -13.84 -7.96
N ASN A 167 18.31 -12.92 -7.02
CA ASN A 167 17.00 -12.29 -6.82
C ASN A 167 16.63 -11.36 -8.00
N CYS A 168 17.61 -10.69 -8.60
CA CYS A 168 17.40 -9.91 -9.82
C CYS A 168 16.94 -10.78 -10.98
N ALA A 169 17.56 -11.94 -11.19
CA ALA A 169 17.15 -12.90 -12.23
C ALA A 169 15.72 -13.41 -12.00
N LEU A 170 15.36 -13.72 -10.76
CA LEU A 170 13.97 -14.06 -10.40
C LEU A 170 13.01 -12.90 -10.69
N GLY A 171 13.39 -11.67 -10.31
CA GLY A 171 12.61 -10.47 -10.57
C GLY A 171 12.37 -10.23 -12.07
N LEU A 172 13.40 -10.36 -12.90
CA LEU A 172 13.29 -10.25 -14.36
C LEU A 172 12.35 -11.30 -14.95
N ALA A 173 12.46 -12.57 -14.51
CA ALA A 173 11.57 -13.64 -14.95
C ALA A 173 10.11 -13.41 -14.51
N GLN A 174 9.88 -12.85 -13.32
CA GLN A 174 8.55 -12.49 -12.86
C GLN A 174 8.00 -11.27 -13.62
N LEU A 175 8.82 -10.23 -13.83
CA LEU A 175 8.42 -9.01 -14.51
C LEU A 175 8.07 -9.27 -15.98
N SER A 176 8.78 -10.16 -16.67
CA SER A 176 8.45 -10.54 -18.06
C SER A 176 7.06 -11.20 -18.20
N ARG A 177 6.46 -11.62 -17.09
CA ARG A 177 5.13 -12.25 -17.03
C ARG A 177 4.09 -11.36 -16.36
N ILE A 178 4.37 -10.07 -16.14
CA ILE A 178 3.49 -9.20 -15.35
C ILE A 178 2.07 -9.11 -15.93
N ASP A 179 1.93 -9.06 -17.24
CA ASP A 179 0.62 -8.98 -17.91
C ASP A 179 -0.20 -10.26 -17.71
N GLU A 180 0.43 -11.45 -17.79
CA GLU A 180 -0.19 -12.73 -17.46
C GLU A 180 -0.66 -12.75 -16.00
N ILE A 181 0.20 -12.32 -15.07
CA ILE A 181 -0.08 -12.28 -13.63
C ILE A 181 -1.26 -11.33 -13.34
N LYS A 182 -1.26 -10.12 -13.92
CA LYS A 182 -2.36 -9.15 -13.81
C LYS A 182 -3.66 -9.71 -14.34
N ALA A 183 -3.64 -10.35 -15.52
CA ALA A 183 -4.84 -10.94 -16.13
C ALA A 183 -5.46 -12.02 -15.23
N LYS A 184 -4.64 -12.92 -14.67
CA LYS A 184 -5.08 -13.96 -13.73
C LYS A 184 -5.65 -13.38 -12.44
N ARG A 185 -4.99 -12.40 -11.83
CA ARG A 185 -5.48 -11.71 -10.64
C ARG A 185 -6.81 -10.98 -10.91
N SER A 186 -6.91 -10.29 -12.04
CA SER A 186 -8.14 -9.62 -12.46
C SER A 186 -9.29 -10.61 -12.69
N GLN A 187 -8.98 -11.82 -13.16
CA GLN A 187 -9.99 -12.87 -13.31
C GLN A 187 -10.53 -13.33 -11.95
N VAL A 188 -9.65 -13.58 -10.98
CA VAL A 188 -10.05 -13.96 -9.62
C VAL A 188 -10.88 -12.85 -8.97
N ALA A 189 -10.48 -11.59 -9.14
CA ALA A 189 -11.25 -10.45 -8.62
C ALA A 189 -12.65 -10.38 -9.22
N ARG A 190 -12.80 -10.61 -10.55
CA ARG A 190 -14.11 -10.66 -11.21
C ARG A 190 -15.00 -11.76 -10.64
N TRP A 191 -14.47 -12.96 -10.39
CA TRP A 191 -15.25 -14.05 -9.78
C TRP A 191 -15.77 -13.64 -8.40
N TYR A 192 -14.92 -13.07 -7.54
CA TYR A 192 -15.36 -12.54 -6.23
C TYR A 192 -16.42 -11.46 -6.38
N GLN A 193 -16.22 -10.47 -7.26
CA GLN A 193 -17.18 -9.39 -7.49
C GLN A 193 -18.53 -9.92 -7.95
N GLN A 194 -18.55 -10.86 -8.89
CA GLN A 194 -19.79 -11.49 -9.39
C GLN A 194 -20.51 -12.30 -8.31
N MET A 195 -19.75 -13.14 -7.58
CA MET A 195 -20.34 -14.01 -6.56
C MET A 195 -20.79 -13.26 -5.30
N LEU A 196 -20.26 -12.08 -5.02
CA LEU A 196 -20.63 -11.29 -3.84
C LEU A 196 -21.48 -10.06 -4.18
N ALA A 197 -21.92 -9.90 -5.43
CA ALA A 197 -22.65 -8.72 -5.90
C ALA A 197 -23.97 -8.45 -5.16
N ASP A 198 -24.64 -9.50 -4.71
CA ASP A 198 -25.92 -9.48 -4.00
C ASP A 198 -25.78 -9.54 -2.46
N GLU A 199 -24.55 -9.49 -1.93
CA GLU A 199 -24.29 -9.60 -0.49
C GLU A 199 -24.28 -8.22 0.19
N ASP A 200 -25.41 -7.75 0.63
CA ASP A 200 -25.63 -6.41 1.23
C ASP A 200 -24.93 -6.19 2.58
N ARG A 201 -24.41 -7.25 3.19
CA ARG A 201 -23.60 -7.19 4.42
C ARG A 201 -22.15 -6.84 4.16
N LEU A 202 -21.75 -6.81 2.87
CA LEU A 202 -20.40 -6.51 2.44
C LEU A 202 -20.34 -5.30 1.52
N ILE A 203 -19.28 -4.52 1.64
CA ILE A 203 -18.84 -3.56 0.65
C ILE A 203 -17.74 -4.24 -0.15
N VAL A 204 -18.09 -4.65 -1.36
CA VAL A 204 -17.17 -5.32 -2.30
C VAL A 204 -16.34 -4.27 -3.02
N PRO A 205 -15.01 -4.43 -3.15
CA PRO A 205 -14.17 -3.44 -3.82
C PRO A 205 -14.54 -3.34 -5.31
N SER A 206 -14.62 -2.11 -5.79
CA SER A 206 -14.82 -1.77 -7.20
C SER A 206 -13.59 -1.09 -7.78
N VAL A 207 -13.49 -1.05 -9.09
CA VAL A 207 -12.45 -0.30 -9.80
C VAL A 207 -12.99 1.10 -10.09
N PRO A 208 -12.37 2.17 -9.57
CA PRO A 208 -12.80 3.54 -9.87
C PRO A 208 -12.61 3.90 -11.36
N ASP A 209 -13.36 4.90 -11.82
CA ASP A 209 -13.27 5.41 -13.19
C ASP A 209 -11.84 5.89 -13.50
N GLY A 210 -11.35 5.52 -14.68
CA GLY A 210 -10.03 5.86 -15.15
C GLY A 210 -8.88 5.07 -14.51
N VAL A 211 -9.17 4.12 -13.62
CA VAL A 211 -8.18 3.24 -12.99
C VAL A 211 -8.04 1.92 -13.75
N GLU A 212 -6.81 1.56 -14.06
CA GLU A 212 -6.41 0.19 -14.40
C GLU A 212 -5.87 -0.47 -13.12
N MET A 213 -6.65 -1.36 -12.52
CA MET A 213 -6.29 -1.98 -11.25
C MET A 213 -5.35 -3.17 -11.45
N SER A 214 -4.20 -3.16 -10.79
CA SER A 214 -3.36 -4.34 -10.60
C SER A 214 -3.60 -4.88 -9.19
N TRP A 215 -4.53 -5.81 -9.09
CA TRP A 215 -5.00 -6.36 -7.82
C TRP A 215 -3.86 -6.98 -6.99
N PHE A 216 -3.57 -6.38 -5.84
CA PHE A 216 -2.62 -6.91 -4.85
C PHE A 216 -3.29 -7.94 -3.93
N VAL A 217 -4.44 -7.58 -3.39
CA VAL A 217 -5.30 -8.39 -2.52
C VAL A 217 -6.76 -8.17 -2.89
N PHE A 218 -7.66 -9.02 -2.39
CA PHE A 218 -9.09 -8.77 -2.48
C PHE A 218 -9.64 -8.58 -1.07
N VAL A 219 -9.90 -7.32 -0.73
CA VAL A 219 -10.36 -6.90 0.61
C VAL A 219 -11.81 -6.44 0.51
N VAL A 220 -12.71 -7.18 1.14
CA VAL A 220 -14.08 -6.74 1.37
C VAL A 220 -14.16 -6.01 2.72
N ARG A 221 -15.16 -5.15 2.87
CA ARG A 221 -15.47 -4.51 4.16
C ARG A 221 -16.85 -4.95 4.61
N LEU A 222 -17.04 -5.22 5.89
CA LEU A 222 -18.37 -5.36 6.45
C LEU A 222 -19.16 -4.06 6.29
N ALA A 223 -20.46 -4.15 6.04
CA ALA A 223 -21.35 -3.00 5.98
C ALA A 223 -21.29 -2.17 7.28
N GLU A 224 -21.65 -0.90 7.21
CA GLU A 224 -21.44 0.08 8.31
C GLU A 224 -22.18 -0.27 9.61
N ARG A 225 -23.23 -1.06 9.52
CA ARG A 225 -23.97 -1.56 10.68
C ARG A 225 -23.20 -2.55 11.55
N PHE A 226 -22.06 -3.06 11.10
CA PHE A 226 -21.24 -4.02 11.82
C PHE A 226 -20.00 -3.38 12.44
N GLY A 227 -19.72 -3.75 13.69
CA GLY A 227 -18.53 -3.32 14.44
C GLY A 227 -17.34 -4.28 14.32
N PRO A 228 -16.22 -3.94 14.97
CA PRO A 228 -14.99 -4.74 14.93
C PRO A 228 -15.16 -6.14 15.57
N ASP A 229 -16.01 -6.29 16.55
CA ASP A 229 -16.35 -7.57 17.20
C ASP A 229 -16.95 -8.58 16.20
N VAL A 230 -17.84 -8.11 15.32
CA VAL A 230 -18.41 -8.94 14.24
C VAL A 230 -17.33 -9.34 13.24
N ARG A 231 -16.45 -8.41 12.87
CA ARG A 231 -15.32 -8.69 11.98
C ARG A 231 -14.39 -9.74 12.57
N ASP A 232 -14.03 -9.63 13.86
CA ASP A 232 -13.09 -10.55 14.50
C ASP A 232 -13.70 -11.95 14.61
N ARG A 233 -14.99 -12.05 14.97
CA ARG A 233 -15.73 -13.32 14.96
C ARG A 233 -15.79 -13.94 13.55
N LEU A 234 -16.00 -13.12 12.52
CA LEU A 234 -15.99 -13.58 11.13
C LEU A 234 -14.61 -14.17 10.75
N LEU A 235 -13.53 -13.47 11.05
CA LEU A 235 -12.18 -13.96 10.77
C LEU A 235 -11.91 -15.29 11.47
N ASP A 236 -12.28 -15.40 12.75
CA ASP A 236 -12.04 -16.61 13.53
C ASP A 236 -12.86 -17.81 13.00
N GLU A 237 -14.13 -17.58 12.65
CA GLU A 237 -14.99 -18.65 12.13
C GLU A 237 -14.55 -19.11 10.72
N MET A 238 -14.15 -18.16 9.84
CA MET A 238 -13.56 -18.49 8.53
C MET A 238 -12.29 -19.35 8.69
N ARG A 239 -11.42 -19.01 9.65
CA ARG A 239 -10.20 -19.77 9.94
C ARG A 239 -10.51 -21.17 10.49
N ARG A 240 -11.53 -21.32 11.34
CA ARG A 240 -11.99 -22.65 11.81
C ARG A 240 -12.45 -23.54 10.66
N GLN A 241 -13.04 -22.94 9.63
CA GLN A 241 -13.41 -23.62 8.38
C GLN A 241 -12.26 -23.74 7.39
N LYS A 242 -11.02 -23.50 7.82
CA LYS A 242 -9.76 -23.60 7.04
C LYS A 242 -9.68 -22.64 5.86
N ILE A 243 -10.41 -21.55 5.87
CA ILE A 243 -10.25 -20.44 4.94
C ILE A 243 -9.28 -19.43 5.56
N GLN A 244 -8.14 -19.21 4.89
CA GLN A 244 -7.16 -18.23 5.34
C GLN A 244 -7.66 -16.83 5.05
N VAL A 245 -7.92 -16.07 6.10
CA VAL A 245 -8.35 -14.66 6.04
C VAL A 245 -7.54 -13.79 6.98
N SER A 246 -7.46 -12.51 6.67
CA SER A 246 -6.72 -11.53 7.45
C SER A 246 -7.46 -10.18 7.43
N ASN A 247 -6.98 -9.23 8.22
CA ASN A 247 -7.39 -7.84 8.13
C ASN A 247 -6.25 -6.99 7.56
N TYR A 248 -6.59 -5.97 6.77
CA TYR A 248 -5.71 -4.93 6.25
C TYR A 248 -6.40 -3.57 6.39
N PHE A 249 -5.80 -2.59 7.04
CA PHE A 249 -4.59 -2.64 7.86
C PHE A 249 -4.97 -2.22 9.28
N PRO A 250 -4.32 -2.75 10.34
CA PRO A 250 -4.40 -2.10 11.64
C PRO A 250 -3.91 -0.66 11.52
N PRO A 251 -4.64 0.35 12.05
CA PRO A 251 -4.26 1.74 11.88
C PRO A 251 -2.85 2.02 12.42
N ILE A 252 -2.01 2.66 11.61
CA ILE A 252 -0.60 2.89 11.96
C ILE A 252 -0.47 3.81 13.18
N HIS A 253 -1.29 4.85 13.26
CA HIS A 253 -1.27 5.80 14.39
C HIS A 253 -1.59 5.15 15.74
N LEU A 254 -2.31 4.01 15.75
CA LEU A 254 -2.61 3.23 16.94
C LEU A 254 -1.56 2.16 17.28
N GLN A 255 -0.51 2.01 16.46
CA GLN A 255 0.60 1.12 16.82
C GLN A 255 1.26 1.62 18.11
N PRO A 256 1.50 0.76 19.13
CA PRO A 256 1.88 1.22 20.48
C PRO A 256 3.07 2.16 20.50
N PHE A 257 4.12 1.89 19.71
CA PHE A 257 5.32 2.74 19.69
C PHE A 257 5.10 4.09 18.98
N ILE A 258 4.18 4.17 18.02
CA ILE A 258 3.82 5.38 17.28
C ILE A 258 2.88 6.23 18.15
N ALA A 259 1.84 5.61 18.70
CA ALA A 259 0.91 6.25 19.62
C ALA A 259 1.64 6.89 20.80
N ALA A 260 2.54 6.14 21.45
CA ALA A 260 3.35 6.63 22.56
C ALA A 260 4.28 7.78 22.17
N ARG A 261 4.87 7.73 20.95
CA ARG A 261 5.85 8.73 20.52
C ARG A 261 5.21 10.05 20.07
N TYR A 262 4.04 9.99 19.45
CA TYR A 262 3.40 11.15 18.82
C TYR A 262 2.11 11.60 19.49
N GLY A 263 1.66 10.88 20.51
CA GLY A 263 0.48 11.22 21.31
C GLY A 263 -0.85 10.90 20.61
N HIS A 264 -0.85 9.95 19.68
CA HIS A 264 -2.06 9.55 18.99
C HIS A 264 -2.93 8.61 19.81
N GLY A 265 -4.25 8.67 19.58
CA GLY A 265 -5.23 7.84 20.22
C GLY A 265 -6.42 7.50 19.32
N PRO A 266 -7.33 6.63 19.81
CA PRO A 266 -8.57 6.34 19.11
C PRO A 266 -9.40 7.60 18.85
N GLY A 267 -9.91 7.73 17.62
CA GLY A 267 -10.70 8.87 17.17
C GLY A 267 -9.91 9.95 16.42
N ASP A 268 -8.56 9.89 16.38
CA ASP A 268 -7.75 10.87 15.66
C ASP A 268 -7.95 10.80 14.13
N PHE A 269 -8.15 9.59 13.61
CA PHE A 269 -8.38 9.33 12.18
C PHE A 269 -9.60 8.44 11.98
N PRO A 270 -10.80 8.99 12.16
CA PRO A 270 -12.03 8.21 12.28
C PRO A 270 -12.39 7.42 11.02
N VAL A 271 -12.06 7.91 9.81
CA VAL A 271 -12.32 7.18 8.57
C VAL A 271 -11.44 5.95 8.48
N CYS A 272 -10.14 6.11 8.71
CA CYS A 272 -9.18 5.01 8.76
C CYS A 272 -9.59 3.95 9.79
N GLU A 273 -9.95 4.38 11.01
CA GLU A 273 -10.34 3.48 12.10
C GLU A 273 -11.60 2.69 11.77
N GLN A 274 -12.63 3.36 11.24
CA GLN A 274 -13.88 2.72 10.81
C GLN A 274 -13.68 1.75 9.66
N VAL A 275 -12.84 2.08 8.68
CA VAL A 275 -12.47 1.18 7.59
C VAL A 275 -11.71 -0.02 8.13
N ALA A 276 -10.65 0.20 8.90
CA ALA A 276 -9.79 -0.84 9.44
C ALA A 276 -10.56 -1.84 10.35
N ALA A 277 -11.54 -1.35 11.08
CA ALA A 277 -12.40 -2.18 11.93
C ALA A 277 -13.27 -3.19 11.16
N ARG A 278 -13.42 -3.03 9.84
CA ARG A 278 -14.37 -3.80 9.03
C ARG A 278 -13.74 -4.55 7.86
N THR A 279 -12.42 -4.42 7.65
CA THR A 279 -11.72 -5.09 6.54
C THR A 279 -11.59 -6.59 6.74
N VAL A 280 -11.81 -7.33 5.67
CA VAL A 280 -11.61 -8.79 5.58
C VAL A 280 -10.90 -9.08 4.25
N ALA A 281 -9.63 -9.48 4.32
CA ALA A 281 -8.88 -9.93 3.15
C ALA A 281 -9.19 -11.41 2.89
N LEU A 282 -9.73 -11.69 1.72
CA LEU A 282 -10.04 -13.05 1.26
C LEU A 282 -8.83 -13.69 0.58
N PRO A 283 -8.75 -15.03 0.48
CA PRO A 283 -7.70 -15.71 -0.27
C PRO A 283 -7.58 -15.13 -1.68
N PHE A 284 -6.36 -14.75 -2.10
CA PHE A 284 -6.17 -14.08 -3.37
C PHE A 284 -4.82 -14.37 -4.00
N HIS A 285 -4.78 -15.23 -5.03
CA HIS A 285 -3.58 -15.55 -5.79
C HIS A 285 -3.93 -16.06 -7.19
N THR A 286 -2.94 -16.13 -8.08
CA THR A 286 -3.11 -16.48 -9.51
C THR A 286 -3.53 -17.92 -9.78
N GLN A 287 -3.51 -18.81 -8.80
CA GLN A 287 -3.84 -20.22 -8.95
C GLN A 287 -5.26 -20.57 -8.45
N LEU A 288 -6.02 -19.60 -7.92
CA LEU A 288 -7.41 -19.85 -7.53
C LEU A 288 -8.25 -20.14 -8.78
N SER A 289 -9.02 -21.22 -8.71
CA SER A 289 -10.07 -21.53 -9.67
C SER A 289 -11.39 -20.83 -9.29
N GLU A 290 -12.32 -20.78 -10.21
CA GLU A 290 -13.68 -20.29 -9.95
C GLU A 290 -14.38 -21.11 -8.86
N GLN A 291 -14.12 -22.42 -8.80
CA GLN A 291 -14.64 -23.32 -7.76
C GLN A 291 -14.08 -22.98 -6.38
N ASP A 292 -12.78 -22.65 -6.28
CA ASP A 292 -12.16 -22.22 -5.02
C ASP A 292 -12.79 -20.92 -4.53
N VAL A 293 -13.00 -19.96 -5.43
CA VAL A 293 -13.67 -18.68 -5.10
C VAL A 293 -15.11 -18.92 -4.66
N ALA A 294 -15.85 -19.82 -5.35
CA ALA A 294 -17.21 -20.18 -4.96
C ALA A 294 -17.27 -20.81 -3.56
N LEU A 295 -16.31 -21.69 -3.24
CA LEU A 295 -16.19 -22.27 -1.90
C LEU A 295 -15.96 -21.17 -0.84
N VAL A 296 -15.01 -20.26 -1.07
CA VAL A 296 -14.73 -19.15 -0.14
C VAL A 296 -15.98 -18.28 0.07
N CYS A 297 -16.66 -17.91 -1.01
CA CYS A 297 -17.89 -17.10 -0.94
C CYS A 297 -19.03 -17.84 -0.21
N GLY A 298 -19.19 -19.13 -0.44
CA GLY A 298 -20.17 -19.97 0.23
C GLY A 298 -19.93 -20.03 1.74
N VAL A 299 -18.68 -20.26 2.15
CA VAL A 299 -18.28 -20.26 3.56
C VAL A 299 -18.50 -18.88 4.19
N LEU A 300 -18.09 -17.81 3.52
CA LEU A 300 -18.26 -16.44 4.01
C LEU A 300 -19.74 -16.11 4.27
N ARG A 301 -20.62 -16.42 3.31
CA ARG A 301 -22.09 -16.23 3.49
C ARG A 301 -22.65 -17.08 4.62
N GLY A 302 -22.22 -18.35 4.73
CA GLY A 302 -22.63 -19.24 5.81
C GLY A 302 -22.28 -18.67 7.19
N VAL A 303 -21.05 -18.18 7.34
CA VAL A 303 -20.58 -17.53 8.57
C VAL A 303 -21.37 -16.25 8.86
N LEU A 304 -21.56 -15.38 7.86
CA LEU A 304 -22.35 -14.15 7.99
C LEU A 304 -23.80 -14.44 8.43
N ASN A 305 -24.40 -15.53 7.96
CA ASN A 305 -25.75 -15.95 8.41
C ASN A 305 -25.81 -16.34 9.89
N THR A 306 -24.70 -16.76 10.45
CA THR A 306 -24.60 -17.21 11.84
C THR A 306 -24.28 -16.07 12.80
N ILE A 307 -23.37 -15.16 12.40
CA ILE A 307 -22.86 -14.10 13.29
C ILE A 307 -23.57 -12.74 13.11
N GLY A 308 -24.27 -12.55 12.00
CA GLY A 308 -24.96 -11.28 11.66
C GLY A 308 -26.41 -11.20 12.15
N ARG A 309 -26.81 -12.12 13.07
CA ARG A 309 -28.12 -12.11 13.73
C ARG A 309 -28.09 -11.33 15.01
#